data_6413c70cc5f5395f9fa59d7fbba776d0
#
_entry.id   6413c70cc5f5395f9fa59d7fbba776d0
#
_cell.length_a   1.000
_cell.length_b   1.000
_cell.length_c   1.000
_cell.angle_alpha   90.00
_cell.angle_beta   90.00
_cell.angle_gamma   90.00
#
_symmetry.space_group_name_H-M   'P 1'
#
loop_
_entity.id
_entity.type
_entity.pdbx_description
1 polymer ?
#
loop_
_entity_poly.entity_id
_entity_poly.type
_entity_poly.pdbx_seq_one_letter_code
_entity_poly.pdbx_strand_id
1 'polypeptide(L)' 'MIVNVKGLGYIGLPTALMLASHGVQVVGTDRSKELVESLNEGKLTFEEKGLDELFQSARDAGIRFQTEDIKADKIGRAHV' A
#
# COMPACT_ATOMS: atom_id res chain seq x y z
N MET A 1 -0.61 11.96 10.17
CA MET A 1 -0.77 12.09 8.71
C MET A 1 -0.85 10.71 8.06
N ILE A 2 -1.71 10.57 7.10
CA ILE A 2 -1.82 9.34 6.31
C ILE A 2 -1.20 9.59 4.94
N VAL A 3 -0.30 8.71 4.52
CA VAL A 3 0.29 8.77 3.19
C VAL A 3 -0.55 7.88 2.26
N ASN A 4 -1.02 8.44 1.17
CA ASN A 4 -1.74 7.69 0.16
C ASN A 4 -0.80 7.45 -1.02
N VAL A 5 -0.51 6.19 -1.29
CA VAL A 5 0.31 5.80 -2.44
C VAL A 5 -0.62 5.38 -3.56
N LYS A 6 -0.61 6.13 -4.64
CA LYS A 6 -1.46 5.86 -5.80
C LYS A 6 -0.71 5.03 -6.83
N GLY A 7 -1.33 3.93 -7.23
CA GLY A 7 -0.70 3.01 -8.16
C GLY A 7 0.18 2.00 -7.42
N LEU A 8 -0.22 0.75 -7.46
CA LEU A 8 0.43 -0.31 -6.70
C LEU A 8 1.14 -1.32 -7.60
N GLY A 9 1.83 -0.79 -8.61
CA GLY A 9 2.66 -1.59 -9.49
C GLY A 9 4.09 -1.73 -8.99
N TYR A 10 5.02 -1.91 -9.91
CA TYR A 10 6.42 -2.21 -9.60
C TYR A 10 7.14 -1.15 -8.78
N ILE A 11 6.71 0.10 -8.87
CA ILE A 11 7.32 1.19 -8.13
C ILE A 11 6.49 1.56 -6.91
N GLY A 12 5.20 1.72 -7.09
CA GLY A 12 4.31 2.20 -6.03
C GLY A 12 4.17 1.21 -4.88
N LEU A 13 4.00 -0.06 -5.17
CA LEU A 13 3.82 -1.06 -4.12
C LEU A 13 5.04 -1.17 -3.21
N PRO A 14 6.27 -1.33 -3.71
CA PRO A 14 7.43 -1.36 -2.82
C PRO A 14 7.57 -0.09 -1.98
N THR A 15 7.26 1.07 -2.54
CA THR A 15 7.30 2.34 -1.81
C THR A 15 6.29 2.33 -0.66
N ALA A 16 5.06 1.91 -0.93
CA ALA A 16 4.02 1.83 0.09
C ALA A 16 4.41 0.88 1.21
N LEU A 17 4.93 -0.27 0.86
CA LEU A 17 5.34 -1.28 1.83
C LEU A 17 6.50 -0.79 2.70
N MET A 18 7.46 -0.12 2.09
CA MET A 18 8.61 0.42 2.82
C MET A 18 8.16 1.47 3.82
N LEU A 19 7.31 2.40 3.42
CA LEU A 19 6.81 3.43 4.31
C LEU A 19 6.07 2.82 5.49
N ALA A 20 5.17 1.87 5.22
CA ALA A 20 4.41 1.22 6.27
C ALA A 20 5.30 0.43 7.23
N SER A 21 6.31 -0.25 6.71
CA SER A 21 7.22 -1.03 7.55
C SER A 21 8.06 -0.15 8.48
N HIS A 22 8.20 1.13 8.16
CA HIS A 22 8.89 2.11 9.00
C HIS A 22 7.95 2.87 9.93
N GLY A 23 6.71 2.41 10.06
CA GLY A 23 5.77 3.01 10.99
C GLY A 23 4.93 4.14 10.43
N VAL A 24 5.02 4.42 9.14
CA VAL A 24 4.17 5.42 8.49
C VAL A 24 2.78 4.82 8.24
N GLN A 25 1.74 5.57 8.54
CA GLN A 25 0.39 5.15 8.27
C GLN A 25 0.12 5.31 6.76
N VAL A 26 -0.09 4.19 6.08
CA VAL A 26 -0.17 4.17 4.61
C VAL A 26 -1.48 3.55 4.13
N VAL A 27 -2.04 4.17 3.10
CA VAL A 27 -3.13 3.58 2.32
C VAL A 27 -2.64 3.50 0.87
N GLY A 28 -2.64 2.31 0.31
CA GLY A 28 -2.34 2.10 -1.10
C GLY A 28 -3.62 2.05 -1.91
N THR A 29 -3.67 2.78 -3.00
CA THR A 29 -4.85 2.78 -3.88
C THR A 29 -4.45 2.41 -5.30
N ASP A 30 -5.35 1.70 -5.97
CA ASP A 30 -5.16 1.34 -7.37
C ASP A 30 -6.52 1.22 -8.04
N ARG A 31 -6.54 1.44 -9.34
CA ARG A 31 -7.78 1.29 -10.13
C ARG A 31 -8.16 -0.17 -10.32
N SER A 32 -7.19 -1.06 -10.25
CA SER A 32 -7.43 -2.48 -10.43
C SER A 32 -8.01 -3.11 -9.17
N LYS A 33 -9.27 -3.44 -9.22
CA LYS A 33 -9.94 -4.13 -8.12
C LYS A 33 -9.29 -5.47 -7.83
N GLU A 34 -8.91 -6.20 -8.89
CA GLU A 34 -8.25 -7.49 -8.74
C GLU A 34 -6.93 -7.38 -8.00
N LEU A 35 -6.15 -6.37 -8.33
CA LEU A 35 -4.87 -6.12 -7.67
C LEU A 35 -5.10 -5.83 -6.19
N VAL A 36 -6.04 -4.95 -5.88
CA VAL A 36 -6.34 -4.58 -4.49
C VAL A 36 -6.84 -5.79 -3.71
N GLU A 37 -7.72 -6.58 -4.29
CA GLU A 37 -8.22 -7.79 -3.63
C GLU A 37 -7.09 -8.78 -3.35
N SER A 38 -6.19 -9.00 -4.29
CA SER A 38 -5.03 -9.88 -4.10
C SER A 38 -4.17 -9.41 -2.94
N LEU A 39 -3.88 -8.13 -2.87
CA LEU A 39 -3.06 -7.57 -1.80
C LEU A 39 -3.75 -7.71 -0.43
N ASN A 40 -5.05 -7.49 -0.40
CA ASN A 40 -5.82 -7.66 0.85
C ASN A 40 -5.90 -9.11 1.30
N GLU A 41 -5.80 -10.05 0.37
CA GLU A 41 -5.76 -11.47 0.67
C GLU A 41 -4.36 -11.95 1.08
N GLY A 42 -3.37 -11.07 1.01
CA GLY A 42 -2.01 -11.41 1.35
C GLY A 42 -1.20 -11.99 0.20
N LYS A 43 -1.61 -11.71 -1.03
CA LYS A 43 -0.94 -12.21 -2.22
C LYS A 43 -0.26 -11.08 -2.98
N LEU A 44 1.03 -11.22 -3.21
CA LEU A 44 1.77 -10.29 -4.05
C LEU A 44 1.48 -10.56 -5.52
N THR A 45 1.48 -9.50 -6.32
CA THR A 45 1.18 -9.58 -7.75
C THR A 45 2.41 -9.74 -8.61
N PHE A 46 3.59 -9.59 -8.02
CA PHE A 46 4.86 -9.86 -8.67
C PHE A 46 5.87 -10.25 -7.61
N GLU A 47 6.93 -10.91 -8.04
CA GLU A 47 7.96 -11.37 -7.14
C GLU A 47 9.24 -10.57 -7.29
N GLU A 48 9.82 -10.20 -6.17
CA GLU A 48 11.07 -9.49 -6.10
C GLU A 48 11.78 -9.89 -4.82
N LYS A 49 13.09 -9.97 -4.86
CA LYS A 49 13.86 -10.39 -3.70
C LYS A 49 13.58 -9.47 -2.50
N GLY A 50 13.18 -10.08 -1.38
CA GLY A 50 12.90 -9.34 -0.15
C GLY A 50 11.52 -8.73 -0.09
N LEU A 51 10.73 -8.78 -1.16
CA LEU A 51 9.42 -8.15 -1.19
C LEU A 51 8.42 -8.86 -0.28
N ASP A 52 8.47 -10.18 -0.20
CA ASP A 52 7.59 -10.95 0.67
C ASP A 52 7.75 -10.53 2.13
N GLU A 53 8.98 -10.39 2.57
CA GLU A 53 9.28 -9.99 3.95
C GLU A 53 8.79 -8.57 4.22
N LEU A 54 9.02 -7.68 3.27
CA LEU A 54 8.57 -6.30 3.36
C LEU A 54 7.05 -6.22 3.40
N PHE A 55 6.39 -7.02 2.57
CA PHE A 55 4.94 -7.10 2.53
C PHE A 55 4.38 -7.55 3.89
N GLN A 56 4.96 -8.58 4.47
CA GLN A 56 4.51 -9.06 5.77
C GLN A 56 4.70 -8.00 6.86
N SER A 57 5.85 -7.32 6.86
CA SER A 57 6.10 -6.23 7.81
C SER A 57 5.09 -5.11 7.67
N ALA A 58 4.76 -4.74 6.44
CA ALA A 58 3.78 -3.68 6.18
C ALA A 58 2.38 -4.09 6.64
N ARG A 59 2.01 -5.34 6.42
CA ARG A 59 0.71 -5.87 6.88
C ARG A 59 0.63 -5.88 8.39
N ASP A 60 1.70 -6.29 9.05
CA ASP A 60 1.77 -6.27 10.52
C ASP A 60 1.66 -4.85 11.06
N ALA A 61 2.16 -3.89 10.32
CA ALA A 61 2.08 -2.47 10.68
C ALA A 61 0.72 -1.84 10.36
N GLY A 62 -0.18 -2.56 9.66
CA GLY A 62 -1.53 -2.11 9.41
C GLY A 62 -1.77 -1.39 8.10
N ILE A 63 -0.94 -1.63 7.08
CA ILE A 63 -1.17 -1.03 5.76
C ILE A 63 -2.54 -1.42 5.22
N ARG A 64 -3.17 -0.50 4.51
CA ARG A 64 -4.47 -0.74 3.89
C ARG A 64 -4.38 -0.58 2.38
N PHE A 65 -5.16 -1.37 1.66
CA PHE A 65 -5.28 -1.28 0.21
C PHE A 65 -6.73 -1.09 -0.16
N GLN A 66 -7.00 -0.16 -1.08
CA GLN A 66 -8.36 0.12 -1.52
C GLN A 66 -8.35 0.65 -2.96
N THR A 67 -9.53 0.63 -3.60
CA THR A 67 -9.65 1.05 -5.00
C THR A 67 -9.87 2.54 -5.17
N GLU A 68 -10.21 3.25 -4.11
CA GLU A 68 -10.49 4.68 -4.17
C GLU A 68 -9.58 5.46 -3.23
N ASP A 69 -9.30 6.71 -3.60
CA ASP A 69 -8.52 7.61 -2.76
C ASP A 69 -9.24 7.94 -1.47
N ILE A 70 -8.47 8.24 -0.44
CA ILE A 70 -9.01 8.83 0.78
C ILE A 70 -9.53 10.21 0.40
N LYS A 71 -10.73 10.55 0.84
CA LYS A 71 -11.31 11.85 0.55
C LYS A 71 -10.49 12.98 1.16
N ALA A 72 -10.42 14.10 0.44
CA ALA A 72 -9.59 15.22 0.83
C ALA A 72 -9.99 15.87 2.16
N ASP A 73 -11.25 15.73 2.55
CA ASP A 73 -11.75 16.26 3.82
C ASP A 73 -11.30 15.47 5.04
N LYS A 74 -10.69 14.34 4.83
CA LYS A 74 -10.06 13.59 5.91
C LYS A 74 -8.76 14.27 6.30
N ILE A 75 -8.29 13.96 7.49
CA ILE A 75 -7.06 14.55 8.03
C ILE A 75 -5.91 14.51 7.05
N GLY A 76 -5.05 15.54 7.11
CA GLY A 76 -3.95 15.75 6.21
C GLY A 76 -3.22 14.49 5.76
N ARG A 77 -2.95 14.41 4.49
CA ARG A 77 -2.29 13.27 3.85
C ARG A 77 -1.37 13.76 2.75
N ALA A 78 -0.39 12.94 2.42
CA ALA A 78 0.47 13.17 1.28
C ALA A 78 0.18 12.12 0.22
N HIS A 79 0.32 12.49 -1.04
CA HIS A 79 0.21 11.55 -2.17
C HIS A 79 1.60 11.24 -2.69
N VAL A 80 1.82 9.99 -2.98
CA VAL A 80 3.09 9.52 -3.53
C VAL A 80 2.85 8.75 -4.81
#